data_bc58ea41f5c92ca7c291f79359c4b495
#
_entry.id   bc58ea41f5c92ca7c291f79359c4b495
#
_cell.length_a   1.000
_cell.length_b   1.000
_cell.length_c   1.000
_cell.angle_alpha   90.00
_cell.angle_beta   90.00
_cell.angle_gamma   90.00
#
_symmetry.space_group_name_H-M   'P 1'
#
loop_
_entity.id
_entity.type
_entity.pdbx_description
1 polymer ?
#
loop_
_entity_poly.entity_id
_entity_poly.type
_entity_poly.pdbx_seq_one_letter_code
_entity_poly.pdbx_strand_id
1 'polypeptide(L)'
;MNTIIYGTEVADMYTTALSLCGNDQDYLQKIIINVNDINYSFKITKRHIEIDFELLGTNEYNIWSAFYTTVKNITHSKKYYIICKNFDVIKNELLEGFHVFLRNPNVIYMLCTKAISCLTPEIKQKCEIKVVKNKSSELNINYDYLIDPIVQIIMTREVDYLKIRDKLYAVLIYNMDIHLFFREILMRLYELNYITHIDDNVLEIIRKYNNNYRTIYHLESFVYYFIQLKTTS
;
A
#
# COMPACT_ATOMS: atom_id res chain seq x y z
N MET A 1 9.59 17.39 -11.36
CA MET A 1 10.27 16.77 -10.20
C MET A 1 9.67 15.39 -10.01
N ASN A 2 10.47 14.37 -9.69
CA ASN A 2 9.97 13.03 -9.39
C ASN A 2 9.08 13.07 -8.15
N THR A 3 8.02 12.27 -8.12
CA THR A 3 7.01 12.31 -7.06
C THR A 3 6.68 10.91 -6.57
N ILE A 4 6.69 10.71 -5.26
CA ILE A 4 6.11 9.54 -4.61
C ILE A 4 4.67 9.91 -4.26
N ILE A 5 3.73 9.12 -4.75
CA ILE A 5 2.31 9.26 -4.47
C ILE A 5 1.94 8.14 -3.51
N TYR A 6 1.68 8.51 -2.26
CA TYR A 6 1.40 7.58 -1.17
C TYR A 6 -0.08 7.61 -0.80
N GLY A 7 -0.69 6.44 -0.78
CA GLY A 7 -2.11 6.29 -0.43
C GLY A 7 -2.49 4.83 -0.22
N THR A 8 -3.71 4.56 0.20
CA THR A 8 -4.22 3.21 0.43
C THR A 8 -4.83 2.60 -0.82
N GLU A 9 -5.46 3.43 -1.68
CA GLU A 9 -6.14 2.98 -2.88
C GLU A 9 -5.34 3.30 -4.14
N VAL A 10 -5.07 2.27 -4.96
CA VAL A 10 -4.33 2.42 -6.22
C VAL A 10 -5.06 3.36 -7.18
N ALA A 11 -6.39 3.29 -7.23
CA ALA A 11 -7.22 4.14 -8.10
C ALA A 11 -7.07 5.64 -7.78
N ASP A 12 -7.05 6.00 -6.48
CA ASP A 12 -6.89 7.39 -6.05
C ASP A 12 -5.47 7.90 -6.29
N MET A 13 -4.46 7.06 -6.08
CA MET A 13 -3.07 7.38 -6.42
C MET A 13 -2.90 7.58 -7.93
N TYR A 14 -3.51 6.72 -8.73
CA TYR A 14 -3.46 6.80 -10.19
C TYR A 14 -4.16 8.06 -10.71
N THR A 15 -5.36 8.40 -10.21
CA THR A 15 -6.06 9.63 -10.60
C THR A 15 -5.26 10.88 -10.23
N THR A 16 -4.58 10.85 -9.08
CA THR A 16 -3.65 11.91 -8.66
C THR A 16 -2.45 12.01 -9.61
N ALA A 17 -1.86 10.88 -10.01
CA ALA A 17 -0.77 10.85 -10.99
C ALA A 17 -1.22 11.44 -12.33
N LEU A 18 -2.38 11.05 -12.84
CA LEU A 18 -2.95 11.59 -14.08
C LEU A 18 -3.18 13.10 -14.01
N SER A 19 -3.68 13.61 -12.89
CA SER A 19 -3.89 15.05 -12.72
C SER A 19 -2.58 15.84 -12.80
N LEU A 20 -1.49 15.28 -12.29
CA LEU A 20 -0.15 15.87 -12.36
C LEU A 20 0.45 15.79 -13.77
N CYS A 21 0.09 14.78 -14.57
CA CYS A 21 0.52 14.65 -15.97
C CYS A 21 -0.31 15.50 -16.95
N GLY A 22 -1.43 16.08 -16.49
CA GLY A 22 -2.34 16.89 -17.33
C GLY A 22 -3.53 16.14 -17.88
N ASN A 23 -3.99 15.09 -17.21
CA ASN A 23 -5.21 14.31 -17.50
C ASN A 23 -5.34 13.77 -18.96
N ASP A 24 -4.22 13.55 -19.63
CA ASP A 24 -4.23 12.99 -20.98
C ASP A 24 -4.48 11.47 -20.86
N GLN A 25 -5.69 11.03 -21.24
CA GLN A 25 -6.11 9.63 -21.20
C GLN A 25 -6.14 8.98 -22.59
N ASP A 26 -5.87 9.75 -23.64
CA ASP A 26 -5.88 9.22 -25.00
C ASP A 26 -4.65 8.37 -25.26
N TYR A 27 -4.82 7.05 -25.22
CA TYR A 27 -3.76 6.10 -25.55
C TYR A 27 -3.46 6.14 -27.04
N LEU A 28 -2.21 6.49 -27.39
CA LEU A 28 -1.76 6.56 -28.77
C LEU A 28 -1.34 5.20 -29.31
N GLN A 29 -0.55 4.49 -28.52
CA GLN A 29 0.13 3.24 -28.93
C GLN A 29 0.38 2.35 -27.73
N LYS A 30 0.77 1.10 -28.04
CA LYS A 30 1.36 0.18 -27.07
C LYS A 30 2.84 0.01 -27.41
N ILE A 31 3.71 0.15 -26.42
CA ILE A 31 5.11 -0.28 -26.53
C ILE A 31 5.12 -1.77 -26.23
N ILE A 32 5.63 -2.56 -27.17
CA ILE A 32 5.81 -4.00 -26.98
C ILE A 32 7.30 -4.26 -26.77
N ILE A 33 7.62 -4.93 -25.66
CA ILE A 33 8.98 -5.31 -25.29
C ILE A 33 9.01 -6.82 -25.18
N ASN A 34 9.92 -7.47 -25.91
CA ASN A 34 10.14 -8.90 -25.81
C ASN A 34 11.28 -9.18 -24.82
N VAL A 35 11.00 -9.99 -23.81
CA VAL A 35 12.00 -10.49 -22.86
C VAL A 35 11.75 -11.98 -22.66
N ASN A 36 12.75 -12.82 -22.96
CA ASN A 36 12.68 -14.28 -22.85
C ASN A 36 11.47 -14.87 -23.60
N ASP A 37 11.26 -14.43 -24.83
CA ASP A 37 10.15 -14.86 -25.72
C ASP A 37 8.75 -14.50 -25.22
N ILE A 38 8.63 -13.65 -24.17
CA ILE A 38 7.38 -13.12 -23.67
C ILE A 38 7.25 -11.66 -24.08
N ASN A 39 6.10 -11.30 -24.65
CA ASN A 39 5.79 -9.93 -25.04
C ASN A 39 5.08 -9.19 -23.91
N TYR A 40 5.70 -8.12 -23.44
CA TYR A 40 5.13 -7.19 -22.48
C TYR A 40 4.63 -5.94 -23.20
N SER A 41 3.40 -5.53 -22.94
CA SER A 41 2.80 -4.36 -23.58
C SER A 41 2.57 -3.24 -22.58
N PHE A 42 3.08 -2.04 -22.87
CA PHE A 42 2.93 -0.84 -22.04
C PHE A 42 2.11 0.20 -22.80
N LYS A 43 1.19 0.85 -22.09
CA LYS A 43 0.38 1.91 -22.65
C LYS A 43 1.15 3.21 -22.70
N ILE A 44 1.13 3.87 -23.86
CA ILE A 44 1.74 5.19 -24.07
C ILE A 44 0.68 6.20 -24.49
N THR A 45 0.75 7.37 -23.88
CA THR A 45 -0.02 8.56 -24.28
C THR A 45 0.93 9.62 -24.87
N LYS A 46 0.42 10.79 -25.20
CA LYS A 46 1.27 11.93 -25.65
C LYS A 46 2.23 12.43 -24.58
N ARG A 47 1.92 12.18 -23.28
CA ARG A 47 2.65 12.79 -22.15
C ARG A 47 3.23 11.79 -21.18
N HIS A 48 2.63 10.59 -21.07
CA HIS A 48 3.05 9.62 -20.09
C HIS A 48 3.01 8.19 -20.60
N ILE A 49 3.74 7.34 -19.90
CA ILE A 49 3.78 5.88 -20.07
C ILE A 49 3.42 5.26 -18.73
N GLU A 50 2.61 4.20 -18.76
CA GLU A 50 2.22 3.47 -17.56
C GLU A 50 2.94 2.15 -17.47
N ILE A 51 3.42 1.84 -16.28
CA ILE A 51 3.98 0.53 -15.92
C ILE A 51 3.39 0.08 -14.59
N ASP A 52 2.98 -1.18 -14.55
CA ASP A 52 2.45 -1.82 -13.35
C ASP A 52 3.45 -2.88 -12.87
N PHE A 53 4.03 -2.67 -11.69
CA PHE A 53 5.06 -3.55 -11.14
C PHE A 53 4.49 -4.91 -10.75
N GLU A 54 3.22 -5.00 -10.40
CA GLU A 54 2.56 -6.27 -10.12
C GLU A 54 2.53 -7.21 -11.33
N LEU A 55 2.49 -6.65 -12.55
CA LEU A 55 2.43 -7.41 -13.80
C LEU A 55 3.80 -7.82 -14.34
N LEU A 56 4.91 -7.35 -13.79
CA LEU A 56 6.26 -7.64 -14.29
C LEU A 56 6.77 -9.03 -13.88
N GLY A 57 6.30 -9.58 -12.77
CA GLY A 57 6.62 -10.94 -12.32
C GLY A 57 8.08 -11.16 -11.96
N THR A 58 8.63 -12.32 -12.34
CA THR A 58 9.99 -12.73 -11.93
C THR A 58 11.12 -12.05 -12.69
N ASN A 59 10.86 -11.57 -13.90
CA ASN A 59 11.88 -10.98 -14.79
C ASN A 59 11.90 -9.44 -14.73
N GLU A 60 11.45 -8.87 -13.64
CA GLU A 60 11.22 -7.43 -13.44
C GLU A 60 12.43 -6.57 -13.85
N TYR A 61 13.65 -6.93 -13.43
CA TYR A 61 14.86 -6.19 -13.76
C TYR A 61 15.14 -6.15 -15.28
N ASN A 62 15.01 -7.29 -15.95
CA ASN A 62 15.26 -7.38 -17.40
C ASN A 62 14.20 -6.61 -18.20
N ILE A 63 12.94 -6.74 -17.78
CA ILE A 63 11.81 -6.02 -18.40
C ILE A 63 11.99 -4.51 -18.21
N TRP A 64 12.32 -4.08 -16.99
CA TRP A 64 12.58 -2.67 -16.69
C TRP A 64 13.75 -2.12 -17.49
N SER A 65 14.85 -2.84 -17.58
CA SER A 65 16.04 -2.42 -18.34
C SER A 65 15.73 -2.23 -19.83
N ALA A 66 15.02 -3.18 -20.44
CA ALA A 66 14.58 -3.09 -21.83
C ALA A 66 13.56 -1.95 -22.04
N PHE A 67 12.61 -1.79 -21.11
CA PHE A 67 11.65 -0.71 -21.09
C PHE A 67 12.36 0.65 -21.02
N TYR A 68 13.26 0.83 -20.06
CA TYR A 68 13.99 2.08 -19.89
C TYR A 68 14.82 2.47 -21.12
N THR A 69 15.47 1.50 -21.77
CA THR A 69 16.21 1.71 -23.02
C THR A 69 15.30 2.20 -24.13
N THR A 70 14.12 1.59 -24.27
CA THR A 70 13.13 1.98 -25.27
C THR A 70 12.57 3.38 -24.99
N VAL A 71 12.24 3.68 -23.74
CA VAL A 71 11.76 5.00 -23.32
C VAL A 71 12.82 6.07 -23.55
N LYS A 72 14.09 5.80 -23.25
CA LYS A 72 15.20 6.73 -23.49
C LYS A 72 15.28 7.11 -24.97
N ASN A 73 15.05 6.17 -25.88
CA ASN A 73 15.06 6.45 -27.33
C ASN A 73 13.87 7.32 -27.78
N ILE A 74 12.72 7.17 -27.14
CA ILE A 74 11.51 7.94 -27.46
C ILE A 74 11.58 9.37 -26.87
N THR A 75 12.24 9.57 -25.73
CA THR A 75 12.19 10.81 -24.94
C THR A 75 13.30 11.81 -25.27
N HIS A 76 14.05 11.65 -26.39
CA HIS A 76 15.18 12.52 -26.72
C HIS A 76 14.84 14.02 -26.83
N SER A 77 13.59 14.38 -27.14
CA SER A 77 13.20 15.77 -27.43
C SER A 77 12.13 16.36 -26.51
N LYS A 78 11.51 15.58 -25.64
CA LYS A 78 10.41 16.04 -24.78
C LYS A 78 10.47 15.41 -23.40
N LYS A 79 10.00 16.14 -22.37
CA LYS A 79 9.80 15.58 -21.03
C LYS A 79 8.61 14.62 -21.03
N TYR A 80 8.85 13.44 -20.54
CA TYR A 80 7.82 12.38 -20.38
C TYR A 80 7.62 12.02 -18.93
N TYR A 81 6.40 11.64 -18.59
CA TYR A 81 6.07 11.10 -17.28
C TYR A 81 6.03 9.57 -17.34
N ILE A 82 6.53 8.90 -16.32
CA ILE A 82 6.36 7.46 -16.14
C ILE A 82 5.57 7.25 -14.86
N ILE A 83 4.37 6.69 -15.00
CA ILE A 83 3.50 6.34 -13.87
C ILE A 83 3.81 4.90 -13.50
N CYS A 84 4.44 4.70 -12.35
CA CYS A 84 4.78 3.41 -11.77
C CYS A 84 3.68 3.01 -10.78
N LYS A 85 2.78 2.10 -11.18
CA LYS A 85 1.71 1.57 -10.33
C LYS A 85 2.27 0.44 -9.46
N ASN A 86 1.69 0.26 -8.27
CA ASN A 86 2.05 -0.81 -7.32
C ASN A 86 3.57 -0.85 -7.06
N PHE A 87 4.17 0.31 -6.84
CA PHE A 87 5.63 0.40 -6.69
C PHE A 87 6.14 -0.23 -5.38
N ASP A 88 5.26 -0.55 -4.46
CA ASP A 88 5.57 -1.28 -3.22
C ASP A 88 5.90 -2.77 -3.44
N VAL A 89 5.48 -3.37 -4.56
CA VAL A 89 5.81 -4.77 -4.87
C VAL A 89 7.12 -4.94 -5.65
N ILE A 90 7.84 -3.84 -5.92
CA ILE A 90 9.14 -3.85 -6.58
C ILE A 90 10.14 -4.76 -5.85
N LYS A 91 10.91 -5.56 -6.60
CA LYS A 91 11.91 -6.45 -6.00
C LYS A 91 13.15 -5.69 -5.56
N ASN A 92 13.79 -6.18 -4.51
CA ASN A 92 14.97 -5.56 -3.90
C ASN A 92 16.09 -5.28 -4.91
N GLU A 93 16.35 -6.21 -5.83
CA GLU A 93 17.39 -6.06 -6.86
C GLU A 93 17.18 -4.80 -7.72
N LEU A 94 15.94 -4.54 -8.17
CA LEU A 94 15.62 -3.35 -8.94
C LEU A 94 15.47 -2.12 -8.04
N LEU A 95 14.90 -2.28 -6.84
CA LEU A 95 14.67 -1.21 -5.88
C LEU A 95 15.96 -0.50 -5.47
N GLU A 96 17.00 -1.28 -5.15
CA GLU A 96 18.32 -0.74 -4.75
C GLU A 96 18.94 0.13 -5.84
N GLY A 97 18.83 -0.31 -7.10
CA GLY A 97 19.36 0.43 -8.26
C GLY A 97 18.43 1.54 -8.79
N PHE A 98 17.17 1.58 -8.36
CA PHE A 98 16.16 2.45 -8.99
C PHE A 98 16.50 3.94 -8.92
N HIS A 99 17.18 4.37 -7.88
CA HIS A 99 17.62 5.75 -7.71
C HIS A 99 18.48 6.31 -8.86
N VAL A 100 19.11 5.45 -9.67
CA VAL A 100 19.90 5.81 -10.84
C VAL A 100 18.99 6.32 -11.96
N PHE A 101 17.86 5.65 -12.18
CA PHE A 101 16.89 6.03 -13.22
C PHE A 101 16.25 7.39 -12.92
N LEU A 102 16.08 7.76 -11.64
CA LEU A 102 15.52 9.05 -11.21
C LEU A 102 16.40 10.27 -11.59
N ARG A 103 17.62 10.04 -12.06
CA ARG A 103 18.54 11.12 -12.48
C ARG A 103 18.31 11.60 -13.90
N ASN A 104 17.48 10.91 -14.69
CA ASN A 104 17.23 11.28 -16.08
C ASN A 104 16.42 12.59 -16.15
N PRO A 105 16.96 13.68 -16.73
CA PRO A 105 16.30 14.98 -16.74
C PRO A 105 15.07 15.03 -17.67
N ASN A 106 14.97 14.09 -18.62
CA ASN A 106 13.88 14.02 -19.60
C ASN A 106 12.69 13.17 -19.12
N VAL A 107 12.82 12.50 -17.98
CA VAL A 107 11.81 11.61 -17.44
C VAL A 107 11.44 12.05 -16.03
N ILE A 108 10.15 12.18 -15.78
CA ILE A 108 9.60 12.46 -14.46
C ILE A 108 8.84 11.21 -14.00
N TYR A 109 9.27 10.65 -12.88
CA TYR A 109 8.68 9.46 -12.31
C TYR A 109 7.59 9.80 -11.30
N MET A 110 6.48 9.10 -11.37
CA MET A 110 5.38 9.10 -10.41
C MET A 110 5.27 7.71 -9.81
N LEU A 111 5.78 7.55 -8.59
CA LEU A 111 5.87 6.27 -7.89
C LEU A 111 4.65 6.12 -6.99
N CYS A 112 3.64 5.34 -7.43
CA CYS A 112 2.44 5.06 -6.65
C CYS A 112 2.69 3.88 -5.71
N THR A 113 2.63 4.11 -4.40
CA THR A 113 2.95 3.10 -3.38
C THR A 113 2.00 3.15 -2.20
N LYS A 114 1.66 1.98 -1.65
CA LYS A 114 0.92 1.82 -0.39
C LYS A 114 1.85 1.77 0.83
N ALA A 115 3.15 1.54 0.61
CA ALA A 115 4.13 1.33 1.67
C ALA A 115 5.39 2.17 1.44
N ILE A 116 5.34 3.44 1.88
CA ILE A 116 6.49 4.36 1.77
C ILE A 116 7.71 3.88 2.59
N SER A 117 7.49 3.09 3.63
CA SER A 117 8.55 2.52 4.47
C SER A 117 9.46 1.58 3.69
N CYS A 118 8.94 0.86 2.68
CA CYS A 118 9.69 -0.07 1.84
C CYS A 118 10.68 0.63 0.89
N LEU A 119 10.52 1.93 0.65
CA LEU A 119 11.38 2.66 -0.27
C LEU A 119 12.72 3.03 0.38
N THR A 120 13.80 2.95 -0.42
CA THR A 120 15.14 3.29 0.04
C THR A 120 15.28 4.80 0.33
N PRO A 121 16.18 5.19 1.25
CA PRO A 121 16.43 6.62 1.55
C PRO A 121 16.81 7.42 0.31
N GLU A 122 17.57 6.84 -0.63
CA GLU A 122 18.03 7.46 -1.86
C GLU A 122 16.88 7.83 -2.79
N ILE A 123 15.84 7.00 -2.86
CA ILE A 123 14.63 7.27 -3.64
C ILE A 123 13.84 8.40 -2.97
N LYS A 124 13.64 8.32 -1.64
CA LYS A 124 12.90 9.33 -0.86
C LYS A 124 13.51 10.72 -0.98
N GLN A 125 14.86 10.82 -0.96
CA GLN A 125 15.58 12.10 -1.08
C GLN A 125 15.44 12.75 -2.46
N LYS A 126 15.17 11.97 -3.52
CA LYS A 126 15.07 12.45 -4.90
C LYS A 126 13.64 12.73 -5.37
N CYS A 127 12.67 12.49 -4.52
CA CYS A 127 11.27 12.61 -4.84
C CYS A 127 10.54 13.52 -3.85
N GLU A 128 9.58 14.27 -4.36
CA GLU A 128 8.57 14.91 -3.54
C GLU A 128 7.54 13.86 -3.08
N ILE A 129 7.14 13.89 -1.81
CA ILE A 129 6.13 12.98 -1.28
C ILE A 129 4.78 13.67 -1.25
N LYS A 130 3.80 13.08 -1.95
CA LYS A 130 2.40 13.52 -1.93
C LYS A 130 1.53 12.44 -1.31
N VAL A 131 0.86 12.79 -0.21
CA VAL A 131 -0.10 11.90 0.45
C VAL A 131 -1.46 12.11 -0.18
N VAL A 132 -2.05 11.03 -0.67
CA VAL A 132 -3.40 11.03 -1.22
C VAL A 132 -4.37 10.66 -0.11
N LYS A 133 -5.23 11.60 0.26
CA LYS A 133 -6.36 11.30 1.15
C LYS A 133 -7.42 10.58 0.30
N ASN A 134 -7.92 9.48 0.81
CA ASN A 134 -9.00 8.75 0.14
C ASN A 134 -10.17 9.68 -0.14
N LYS A 135 -10.48 9.86 -1.41
CA LYS A 135 -11.74 10.48 -1.84
C LYS A 135 -12.86 9.44 -1.89
N SER A 136 -12.46 8.18 -2.06
CA SER A 136 -13.34 7.05 -2.07
C SER A 136 -13.47 6.53 -0.66
N SER A 137 -14.62 6.52 -0.21
CA SER A 137 -15.18 5.87 0.94
C SER A 137 -15.60 6.81 2.04
N GLU A 138 -16.53 7.62 1.71
CA GLU A 138 -17.77 7.54 2.45
C GLU A 138 -18.72 6.47 1.85
N LEU A 139 -18.23 5.35 1.36
CA LEU A 139 -18.86 4.08 1.68
C LEU A 139 -18.47 3.87 3.13
N ASN A 140 -19.24 4.43 4.05
CA ASN A 140 -19.29 4.02 5.43
C ASN A 140 -19.76 2.55 5.42
N ILE A 141 -18.82 1.65 5.08
CA ILE A 141 -19.04 0.25 5.37
C ILE A 141 -19.04 0.23 6.88
N ASN A 142 -20.24 0.16 7.43
CA ASN A 142 -20.41 0.09 8.87
C ASN A 142 -19.91 -1.29 9.32
N TYR A 143 -18.71 -1.33 9.87
CA TYR A 143 -18.11 -2.55 10.44
C TYR A 143 -18.53 -2.75 11.90
N ASP A 144 -19.48 -1.98 12.44
CA ASP A 144 -19.92 -2.08 13.84
C ASP A 144 -20.33 -3.49 14.18
N TYR A 145 -21.02 -4.18 13.27
CA TYR A 145 -21.45 -5.57 13.48
C TYR A 145 -20.30 -6.58 13.64
N LEU A 146 -19.07 -6.26 13.16
CA LEU A 146 -17.87 -7.06 13.38
C LEU A 146 -17.09 -6.61 14.62
N ILE A 147 -17.00 -5.30 14.83
CA ILE A 147 -16.16 -4.68 15.86
C ILE A 147 -16.83 -4.70 17.23
N ASP A 148 -18.11 -4.31 17.34
CA ASP A 148 -18.82 -4.20 18.62
C ASP A 148 -18.83 -5.50 19.44
N PRO A 149 -19.09 -6.68 18.86
CA PRO A 149 -19.03 -7.93 19.62
C PRO A 149 -17.64 -8.21 20.21
N ILE A 150 -16.56 -7.81 19.50
CA ILE A 150 -15.20 -8.03 19.98
C ILE A 150 -14.87 -7.04 21.11
N VAL A 151 -15.24 -5.76 20.93
CA VAL A 151 -15.10 -4.75 21.99
C VAL A 151 -15.87 -5.18 23.24
N GLN A 152 -17.09 -5.70 23.09
CA GLN A 152 -17.88 -6.19 24.21
C GLN A 152 -17.19 -7.34 24.94
N ILE A 153 -16.61 -8.31 24.23
CA ILE A 153 -15.82 -9.40 24.81
C ILE A 153 -14.63 -8.85 25.61
N ILE A 154 -13.90 -7.87 25.07
CA ILE A 154 -12.81 -7.20 25.77
C ILE A 154 -13.32 -6.53 27.05
N MET A 155 -14.39 -5.76 26.97
CA MET A 155 -14.95 -5.03 28.12
C MET A 155 -15.47 -5.96 29.23
N THR A 156 -16.13 -7.07 28.85
CA THR A 156 -16.66 -8.06 29.80
C THR A 156 -15.59 -9.02 30.30
N ARG A 157 -14.39 -9.01 29.69
CA ARG A 157 -13.29 -9.95 29.98
C ARG A 157 -13.71 -11.42 29.84
N GLU A 158 -14.59 -11.68 28.92
CA GLU A 158 -15.08 -13.05 28.66
C GLU A 158 -13.98 -13.84 27.93
N VAL A 159 -13.43 -14.85 28.60
CA VAL A 159 -12.37 -15.71 28.05
C VAL A 159 -12.99 -17.00 27.49
N ASP A 160 -13.80 -16.87 26.45
CA ASP A 160 -14.25 -17.99 25.64
C ASP A 160 -13.46 -18.01 24.32
N TYR A 161 -12.47 -18.89 24.23
CA TYR A 161 -11.57 -18.98 23.09
C TYR A 161 -12.30 -19.29 21.78
N LEU A 162 -13.30 -20.14 21.80
CA LEU A 162 -14.05 -20.50 20.59
C LEU A 162 -14.87 -19.31 20.10
N LYS A 163 -15.57 -18.65 21.01
CA LYS A 163 -16.37 -17.48 20.69
C LYS A 163 -15.53 -16.31 20.14
N ILE A 164 -14.37 -16.05 20.75
CA ILE A 164 -13.43 -15.03 20.26
C ILE A 164 -12.95 -15.38 18.86
N ARG A 165 -12.52 -16.62 18.66
CA ARG A 165 -12.01 -17.11 17.38
C ARG A 165 -13.06 -17.02 16.28
N ASP A 166 -14.30 -17.38 16.55
CA ASP A 166 -15.41 -17.28 15.58
C ASP A 166 -15.65 -15.82 15.16
N LYS A 167 -15.60 -14.87 16.09
CA LYS A 167 -15.72 -13.44 15.77
C LYS A 167 -14.54 -12.93 14.93
N LEU A 168 -13.31 -13.36 15.23
CA LEU A 168 -12.13 -13.01 14.46
C LEU A 168 -12.12 -13.65 13.07
N TYR A 169 -12.63 -14.88 12.92
CA TYR A 169 -12.84 -15.47 11.59
C TYR A 169 -13.87 -14.69 10.76
N ALA A 170 -14.90 -14.13 11.37
CA ALA A 170 -15.84 -13.28 10.65
C ALA A 170 -15.11 -12.04 10.06
N VAL A 171 -14.20 -11.40 10.80
CA VAL A 171 -13.38 -10.29 10.29
C VAL A 171 -12.59 -10.70 9.04
N LEU A 172 -12.01 -11.90 9.03
CA LEU A 172 -11.24 -12.43 7.89
C LEU A 172 -12.15 -12.81 6.71
N ILE A 173 -13.31 -13.42 6.96
CA ILE A 173 -14.28 -13.83 5.92
C ILE A 173 -14.84 -12.59 5.21
N TYR A 174 -15.16 -11.54 5.94
CA TYR A 174 -15.62 -10.27 5.35
C TYR A 174 -14.50 -9.43 4.74
N ASN A 175 -13.26 -9.96 4.71
CA ASN A 175 -12.09 -9.32 4.13
C ASN A 175 -11.88 -7.87 4.62
N MET A 176 -12.15 -7.63 5.91
CA MET A 176 -11.88 -6.34 6.53
C MET A 176 -10.37 -6.10 6.56
N ASP A 177 -9.95 -4.88 6.19
CA ASP A 177 -8.55 -4.48 6.34
C ASP A 177 -8.10 -4.60 7.80
N ILE A 178 -7.01 -5.31 8.06
CA ILE A 178 -6.55 -5.61 9.41
C ILE A 178 -5.99 -4.38 10.14
N HIS A 179 -5.40 -3.43 9.41
CA HIS A 179 -4.98 -2.16 10.02
C HIS A 179 -6.19 -1.32 10.41
N LEU A 180 -7.24 -1.36 9.60
CA LEU A 180 -8.54 -0.75 9.93
C LEU A 180 -9.15 -1.43 11.16
N PHE A 181 -9.12 -2.77 11.24
CA PHE A 181 -9.57 -3.51 12.41
C PHE A 181 -8.86 -3.07 13.70
N PHE A 182 -7.52 -3.02 13.70
CA PHE A 182 -6.75 -2.56 14.86
C PHE A 182 -7.13 -1.13 15.24
N ARG A 183 -7.24 -0.25 14.27
CA ARG A 183 -7.61 1.16 14.49
C ARG A 183 -9.00 1.27 15.12
N GLU A 184 -10.01 0.59 14.57
CA GLU A 184 -11.38 0.67 15.06
C GLU A 184 -11.52 0.14 16.50
N ILE A 185 -10.86 -0.98 16.82
CA ILE A 185 -10.83 -1.49 18.21
C ILE A 185 -10.19 -0.47 19.15
N LEU A 186 -9.01 0.06 18.79
CA LEU A 186 -8.30 1.02 19.63
C LEU A 186 -9.12 2.30 19.85
N MET A 187 -9.74 2.85 18.80
CA MET A 187 -10.59 4.04 18.89
C MET A 187 -11.75 3.82 19.85
N ARG A 188 -12.46 2.68 19.74
CA ARG A 188 -13.60 2.39 20.63
C ARG A 188 -13.17 2.16 22.07
N LEU A 189 -12.06 1.44 22.30
CA LEU A 189 -11.52 1.26 23.65
C LEU A 189 -11.10 2.59 24.27
N TYR A 190 -10.58 3.52 23.48
CA TYR A 190 -10.23 4.86 23.92
C TYR A 190 -11.51 5.70 24.23
N GLU A 191 -12.51 5.70 23.36
CA GLU A 191 -13.79 6.38 23.54
C GLU A 191 -14.56 5.88 24.78
N LEU A 192 -14.45 4.58 25.06
CA LEU A 192 -15.02 3.96 26.26
C LEU A 192 -14.17 4.15 27.53
N ASN A 193 -13.08 4.92 27.45
CA ASN A 193 -12.11 5.13 28.52
C ASN A 193 -11.53 3.83 29.12
N TYR A 194 -11.48 2.75 28.31
CA TYR A 194 -10.88 1.49 28.71
C TYR A 194 -9.33 1.56 28.64
N ILE A 195 -8.81 2.33 27.69
CA ILE A 195 -7.40 2.68 27.56
C ILE A 195 -7.25 4.21 27.52
N THR A 196 -6.16 4.72 28.08
CA THR A 196 -5.81 6.16 28.04
C THR A 196 -4.68 6.47 27.08
N HIS A 197 -3.88 5.48 26.74
CA HIS A 197 -2.77 5.60 25.81
C HIS A 197 -2.49 4.23 25.15
N ILE A 198 -1.79 4.25 24.03
CA ILE A 198 -1.32 3.06 23.33
C ILE A 198 0.12 2.81 23.82
N ASP A 199 0.36 1.65 24.38
CA ASP A 199 1.68 1.25 24.88
C ASP A 199 2.54 0.55 23.82
N ASP A 200 3.82 0.33 24.14
CA ASP A 200 4.77 -0.29 23.24
C ASP A 200 4.42 -1.74 22.91
N ASN A 201 3.74 -2.46 23.81
CA ASN A 201 3.34 -3.85 23.56
C ASN A 201 2.29 -3.94 22.46
N VAL A 202 1.32 -3.02 22.45
CA VAL A 202 0.31 -2.93 21.36
C VAL A 202 1.01 -2.65 20.03
N LEU A 203 1.96 -1.70 20.01
CA LEU A 203 2.72 -1.38 18.82
C LEU A 203 3.55 -2.57 18.34
N GLU A 204 4.12 -3.35 19.24
CA GLU A 204 4.85 -4.56 18.89
C GLU A 204 3.97 -5.64 18.27
N ILE A 205 2.76 -5.85 18.81
CA ILE A 205 1.78 -6.79 18.24
C ILE A 205 1.42 -6.38 16.81
N ILE A 206 1.14 -5.09 16.57
CA ILE A 206 0.81 -4.56 15.24
C ILE A 206 2.00 -4.69 14.28
N ARG A 207 3.24 -4.45 14.74
CA ARG A 207 4.45 -4.63 13.93
C ARG A 207 4.67 -6.09 13.52
N LYS A 208 4.44 -7.02 14.45
CA LYS A 208 4.58 -8.46 14.18
C LYS A 208 3.59 -8.96 13.14
N TYR A 209 2.43 -8.34 13.01
CA TYR A 209 1.45 -8.67 11.97
C TYR A 209 2.04 -8.52 10.56
N ASN A 210 2.80 -7.45 10.29
CA ASN A 210 3.37 -7.18 8.96
C ASN A 210 4.38 -8.23 8.48
N ASN A 211 4.87 -9.09 9.36
CA ASN A 211 5.94 -10.05 9.08
C ASN A 211 5.47 -11.51 9.11
N ASN A 212 4.16 -11.79 9.23
CA ASN A 212 3.75 -13.14 9.56
C ASN A 212 2.62 -13.69 8.68
N TYR A 213 2.72 -15.02 8.43
CA TYR A 213 1.88 -15.78 7.51
C TYR A 213 0.47 -16.12 8.05
N ARG A 214 0.23 -16.03 9.37
CA ARG A 214 -1.02 -16.47 9.99
C ARG A 214 -1.73 -15.34 10.73
N THR A 215 -2.50 -14.58 10.01
CA THR A 215 -3.24 -13.40 10.49
C THR A 215 -4.04 -13.65 11.77
N ILE A 216 -4.72 -14.80 11.87
CA ILE A 216 -5.61 -15.11 13.01
C ILE A 216 -4.88 -15.05 14.36
N TYR A 217 -3.63 -15.52 14.44
CA TYR A 217 -2.89 -15.50 15.71
C TYR A 217 -2.54 -14.09 16.18
N HIS A 218 -2.35 -13.16 15.23
CA HIS A 218 -2.09 -11.75 15.57
C HIS A 218 -3.34 -11.05 16.07
N LEU A 219 -4.51 -11.35 15.45
CA LEU A 219 -5.79 -10.86 15.91
C LEU A 219 -6.11 -11.40 17.31
N GLU A 220 -5.90 -12.71 17.54
CA GLU A 220 -6.06 -13.33 18.86
C GLU A 220 -5.13 -12.67 19.89
N SER A 221 -3.84 -12.54 19.59
CA SER A 221 -2.87 -11.90 20.50
C SER A 221 -3.26 -10.48 20.86
N PHE A 222 -3.76 -9.72 19.89
CA PHE A 222 -4.22 -8.36 20.09
C PHE A 222 -5.45 -8.29 21.03
N VAL A 223 -6.46 -9.12 20.79
CA VAL A 223 -7.66 -9.14 21.62
C VAL A 223 -7.36 -9.64 23.03
N TYR A 224 -6.57 -10.73 23.17
CA TYR A 224 -6.19 -11.24 24.48
C TYR A 224 -5.34 -10.27 25.29
N TYR A 225 -4.48 -9.51 24.64
CA TYR A 225 -3.74 -8.44 25.30
C TYR A 225 -4.68 -7.50 26.07
N PHE A 226 -5.75 -7.01 25.42
CA PHE A 226 -6.69 -6.11 26.06
C PHE A 226 -7.57 -6.78 27.12
N ILE A 227 -7.95 -8.06 26.92
CA ILE A 227 -8.69 -8.81 27.94
C ILE A 227 -7.85 -8.95 29.23
N GLN A 228 -6.53 -9.09 29.09
CA GLN A 228 -5.62 -9.26 30.23
C GLN A 228 -5.17 -7.93 30.84
N LEU A 229 -5.37 -6.82 30.14
CA LEU A 229 -4.96 -5.50 30.63
C LEU A 229 -5.69 -5.20 31.94
N LYS A 230 -4.94 -5.11 33.04
CA LYS A 230 -5.51 -4.65 34.30
C LYS A 230 -5.77 -3.16 34.14
N THR A 231 -7.03 -2.75 34.24
CA THR A 231 -7.32 -1.33 34.42
C THR A 231 -6.60 -0.88 35.67
N THR A 232 -5.55 -0.09 35.49
CA THR A 232 -4.98 0.68 36.59
C THR A 232 -6.06 1.70 37.01
N SER A 233 -6.83 1.30 38.00
CA SER A 233 -7.77 2.16 38.73
C SER A 233 -6.99 3.17 39.52
#